data_725f9bf6fd8b1d76eb5e82d3527dcc3a
#
_entry.id   725f9bf6fd8b1d76eb5e82d3527dcc3a
#
_cell.length_a   1.000
_cell.length_b   1.000
_cell.length_c   1.000
_cell.angle_alpha   90.00
_cell.angle_beta   90.00
_cell.angle_gamma   90.00
#
_symmetry.space_group_name_H-M   'P 1'
#
loop_
_entity.id
_entity.type
_entity.pdbx_description
1 polymer ?
#
loop_
_entity_poly.entity_id
_entity_poly.type
_entity_poly.pdbx_seq_one_letter_code
_entity_poly.pdbx_strand_id
1 'polypeptide(L)'
;MFLMYINELIYILDKYNVKVKLFADDVKMYLKIVNDVCMQQLQLAIDALTHWAQEWQLGISVDKCCVLNIGTEITAPRLFLDNCALSVLTQTHDLGIIVNDSLSPTAHVMDIVSKAHRRSALILRAFASQDVKTTDTCIRCLCATVIRT
;
A
#
# COMPACT_ATOMS: atom_id res chain seq x y z
N MET A 1 5.87 -20.05 10.67
CA MET A 1 4.88 -20.97 10.07
C MET A 1 4.01 -20.27 9.00
N PHE A 2 3.50 -19.06 9.21
CA PHE A 2 2.69 -18.28 8.23
C PHE A 2 3.33 -18.16 6.83
N LEU A 3 4.64 -17.86 6.72
CA LEU A 3 5.35 -17.70 5.45
C LEU A 3 5.41 -18.97 4.59
N MET A 4 5.22 -20.15 5.16
CA MET A 4 5.23 -21.41 4.38
C MET A 4 3.93 -21.56 3.57
N TYR A 5 2.81 -21.12 4.13
CA TYR A 5 1.49 -21.26 3.49
C TYR A 5 1.27 -20.17 2.43
N ILE A 6 1.78 -18.96 2.65
CA ILE A 6 1.57 -17.84 1.72
C ILE A 6 2.27 -18.04 0.37
N ASN A 7 3.32 -18.86 0.32
CA ASN A 7 3.98 -19.22 -0.94
C ASN A 7 3.06 -20.04 -1.87
N GLU A 8 2.16 -20.85 -1.32
CA GLU A 8 1.18 -21.59 -2.11
C GLU A 8 0.24 -20.66 -2.86
N LEU A 9 -0.14 -19.55 -2.24
CA LEU A 9 -0.99 -18.54 -2.84
C LEU A 9 -0.42 -17.99 -4.15
N ILE A 10 0.91 -17.82 -4.25
CA ILE A 10 1.56 -17.34 -5.47
C ILE A 10 1.29 -18.31 -6.63
N TYR A 11 1.42 -19.62 -6.39
CA TYR A 11 1.17 -20.64 -7.43
C TYR A 11 -0.31 -20.69 -7.84
N ILE A 12 -1.22 -20.46 -6.91
CA ILE A 12 -2.65 -20.41 -7.19
C ILE A 12 -2.98 -19.20 -8.07
N LEU A 13 -2.44 -18.03 -7.74
CA LEU A 13 -2.73 -16.78 -8.44
C LEU A 13 -2.00 -16.65 -9.79
N ASP A 14 -0.87 -17.32 -9.97
CA ASP A 14 -0.10 -17.31 -11.24
C ASP A 14 -0.92 -17.89 -12.41
N LYS A 15 -1.87 -18.79 -12.13
CA LYS A 15 -2.79 -19.35 -13.13
C LYS A 15 -3.67 -18.31 -13.82
N TYR A 16 -3.90 -17.17 -13.17
CA TYR A 16 -4.77 -16.09 -13.66
C TYR A 16 -4.00 -14.99 -14.39
N ASN A 17 -2.71 -15.19 -14.66
CA ASN A 17 -1.84 -14.20 -15.31
C ASN A 17 -1.79 -12.83 -14.60
N VAL A 18 -1.96 -12.85 -13.28
CA VAL A 18 -1.90 -11.68 -12.40
C VAL A 18 -0.55 -11.67 -11.70
N LYS A 19 0.14 -10.53 -11.75
CA LYS A 19 1.39 -10.38 -11.00
C LYS A 19 1.08 -10.16 -9.53
N VAL A 20 1.67 -10.98 -8.67
CA VAL A 20 1.47 -10.91 -7.22
C VAL A 20 2.77 -10.50 -6.54
N LYS A 21 2.67 -9.64 -5.55
CA LYS A 21 3.74 -9.29 -4.62
C LYS A 21 3.22 -9.44 -3.20
N LEU A 22 4.02 -10.11 -2.39
CA LEU A 22 3.73 -10.35 -0.99
C LEU A 22 4.75 -9.60 -0.12
N PHE A 23 4.26 -8.96 0.92
CA PHE A 23 5.10 -8.37 1.95
C PHE A 23 4.44 -8.64 3.31
N ALA A 24 4.99 -9.57 4.08
CA ALA A 24 4.38 -10.10 5.29
C ALA A 24 2.94 -10.58 5.03
N ASP A 25 1.95 -9.94 5.62
CA ASP A 25 0.52 -10.19 5.46
C ASP A 25 -0.14 -9.38 4.33
N ASP A 26 0.59 -8.43 3.73
CA ASP A 26 0.07 -7.63 2.62
C ASP A 26 0.20 -8.38 1.28
N VAL A 27 -0.91 -8.53 0.58
CA VAL A 27 -0.99 -9.11 -0.77
C VAL A 27 -1.31 -8.03 -1.78
N LYS A 28 -0.48 -7.90 -2.81
CA LYS A 28 -0.67 -6.93 -3.89
C LYS A 28 -0.78 -7.64 -5.22
N MET A 29 -1.84 -7.34 -5.94
CA MET A 29 -2.09 -7.89 -7.26
C MET A 29 -2.02 -6.78 -8.31
N TYR A 30 -1.31 -7.05 -9.40
CA TYR A 30 -1.11 -6.11 -10.50
C TYR A 30 -1.50 -6.77 -11.82
N LEU A 31 -2.34 -6.09 -12.58
CA LEU A 31 -2.71 -6.52 -13.91
C LEU A 31 -2.80 -5.32 -14.86
N LYS A 32 -2.22 -5.46 -16.05
CA LYS A 32 -2.44 -4.49 -17.13
C LYS A 32 -3.78 -4.79 -17.78
N ILE A 33 -4.73 -3.86 -17.62
CA ILE A 33 -6.05 -4.00 -18.20
C ILE A 33 -6.02 -3.47 -19.62
N VAL A 34 -6.33 -4.34 -20.59
CA VAL A 34 -6.41 -4.01 -22.01
C VAL A 34 -7.83 -4.23 -22.53
N ASN A 35 -8.56 -5.16 -21.92
CA ASN A 35 -9.92 -5.57 -22.31
C ASN A 35 -10.70 -6.10 -21.11
N ASP A 36 -11.99 -6.37 -21.33
CA ASP A 36 -12.89 -6.90 -20.29
C ASP A 36 -12.46 -8.29 -19.79
N VAL A 37 -11.76 -9.06 -20.61
CA VAL A 37 -11.24 -10.38 -20.21
C VAL A 37 -10.22 -10.25 -19.10
N CYS A 38 -9.35 -9.22 -19.17
CA CYS A 38 -8.38 -8.96 -18.09
C CYS A 38 -9.07 -8.64 -16.76
N MET A 39 -10.21 -7.98 -16.83
CA MET A 39 -11.03 -7.66 -15.67
C MET A 39 -11.62 -8.90 -15.02
N GLN A 40 -12.16 -9.79 -15.83
CA GLN A 40 -12.67 -11.09 -15.36
C GLN A 40 -11.57 -11.93 -14.75
N GLN A 41 -10.36 -11.94 -15.35
CA GLN A 41 -9.21 -12.65 -14.79
C GLN A 41 -8.81 -12.09 -13.42
N LEU A 42 -8.83 -10.77 -13.24
CA LEU A 42 -8.53 -10.15 -11.95
C LEU A 42 -9.59 -10.52 -10.90
N GLN A 43 -10.88 -10.51 -11.26
CA GLN A 43 -11.95 -10.95 -10.35
C GLN A 43 -11.78 -12.42 -9.96
N LEU A 44 -11.50 -13.31 -10.92
CA LEU A 44 -11.24 -14.73 -10.64
C LEU A 44 -10.04 -14.93 -9.71
N ALA A 45 -9.00 -14.11 -9.86
CA ALA A 45 -7.85 -14.15 -8.95
C ALA A 45 -8.23 -13.71 -7.53
N ILE A 46 -9.08 -12.69 -7.38
CA ILE A 46 -9.61 -12.25 -6.08
C ILE A 46 -10.47 -13.36 -5.44
N ASP A 47 -11.32 -14.01 -6.23
CA ASP A 47 -12.17 -15.10 -5.75
C ASP A 47 -11.32 -16.29 -5.29
N ALA A 48 -10.25 -16.62 -6.04
CA ALA A 48 -9.29 -17.67 -5.65
C ALA A 48 -8.53 -17.31 -4.36
N LEU A 49 -8.14 -16.04 -4.18
CA LEU A 49 -7.55 -15.55 -2.93
C LEU A 49 -8.52 -15.71 -1.75
N THR A 50 -9.79 -15.35 -1.96
CA THR A 50 -10.82 -15.45 -0.92
C THR A 50 -11.04 -16.90 -0.51
N HIS A 51 -11.14 -17.82 -1.50
CA HIS A 51 -11.29 -19.24 -1.24
C HIS A 51 -10.10 -19.83 -0.46
N TRP A 52 -8.88 -19.49 -0.89
CA TRP A 52 -7.66 -19.90 -0.20
C TRP A 52 -7.63 -19.38 1.26
N ALA A 53 -8.01 -18.11 1.48
CA ALA A 53 -8.05 -17.53 2.82
C ALA A 53 -9.09 -18.23 3.72
N GLN A 54 -10.24 -18.63 3.18
CA GLN A 54 -11.27 -19.39 3.89
C GLN A 54 -10.78 -20.80 4.26
N GLU A 55 -10.10 -21.50 3.36
CA GLU A 55 -9.51 -22.81 3.63
C GLU A 55 -8.52 -22.76 4.80
N TRP A 56 -7.69 -21.73 4.84
CA TRP A 56 -6.70 -21.53 5.90
C TRP A 56 -7.24 -20.77 7.12
N GLN A 57 -8.55 -20.48 7.16
CA GLN A 57 -9.21 -19.72 8.23
C GLN A 57 -8.55 -18.36 8.50
N LEU A 58 -8.07 -17.71 7.44
CA LEU A 58 -7.47 -16.38 7.49
C LEU A 58 -8.54 -15.34 7.14
N GLY A 59 -8.76 -14.39 8.06
CA GLY A 59 -9.67 -13.28 7.82
C GLY A 59 -9.04 -12.20 6.95
N ILE A 60 -9.63 -11.92 5.78
CA ILE A 60 -9.23 -10.76 4.97
C ILE A 60 -10.05 -9.54 5.42
N SER A 61 -9.37 -8.44 5.74
CA SER A 61 -10.04 -7.20 6.12
C SER A 61 -10.46 -6.43 4.87
N VAL A 62 -11.72 -6.53 4.50
CA VAL A 62 -12.29 -5.85 3.32
C VAL A 62 -12.12 -4.33 3.40
N ASP A 63 -12.27 -3.75 4.59
CA ASP A 63 -12.14 -2.30 4.82
C ASP A 63 -10.73 -1.76 4.52
N LYS A 64 -9.73 -2.62 4.58
CA LYS A 64 -8.33 -2.27 4.25
C LYS A 64 -7.99 -2.53 2.79
N CYS A 65 -8.83 -3.29 2.10
CA CYS A 65 -8.62 -3.62 0.69
C CYS A 65 -9.10 -2.48 -0.19
N CYS A 66 -8.29 -2.11 -1.17
CA CYS A 66 -8.64 -1.06 -2.12
C CYS A 66 -8.11 -1.37 -3.51
N VAL A 67 -8.68 -0.70 -4.48
CA VAL A 67 -8.26 -0.72 -5.88
C VAL A 67 -7.65 0.63 -6.22
N LEU A 68 -6.43 0.64 -6.72
CA LEU A 68 -5.79 1.82 -7.28
C LEU A 68 -5.70 1.66 -8.80
N ASN A 69 -6.43 2.50 -9.52
CA ASN A 69 -6.38 2.52 -10.97
C ASN A 69 -5.27 3.47 -11.43
N ILE A 70 -4.23 2.91 -12.07
CA ILE A 70 -3.09 3.68 -12.56
C ILE A 70 -3.29 3.96 -14.04
N GLY A 71 -3.35 5.27 -14.40
CA GLY A 71 -3.60 5.74 -15.75
C GLY A 71 -5.00 6.33 -15.94
N THR A 72 -5.22 6.98 -17.08
CA THR A 72 -6.41 7.82 -17.30
C THR A 72 -7.49 7.18 -18.18
N GLU A 73 -7.23 6.05 -18.81
CA GLU A 73 -8.04 5.59 -19.94
C GLU A 73 -9.17 4.60 -19.62
N ILE A 74 -9.20 4.04 -18.43
CA ILE A 74 -10.17 2.98 -18.12
C ILE A 74 -10.95 3.34 -16.86
N THR A 75 -12.26 3.33 -16.97
CA THR A 75 -13.15 3.39 -15.80
C THR A 75 -12.80 2.23 -14.87
N ALA A 76 -12.46 2.53 -13.63
CA ALA A 76 -12.09 1.51 -12.66
C ALA A 76 -13.21 0.47 -12.53
N PRO A 77 -12.88 -0.81 -12.67
CA PRO A 77 -13.86 -1.88 -12.53
C PRO A 77 -14.38 -1.94 -11.10
N ARG A 78 -15.60 -2.34 -10.95
CA ARG A 78 -16.11 -2.77 -9.66
C ARG A 78 -15.62 -4.19 -9.40
N LEU A 79 -14.61 -4.32 -8.57
CA LEU A 79 -14.13 -5.60 -8.08
C LEU A 79 -14.77 -5.91 -6.73
N PHE A 80 -15.02 -7.17 -6.49
CA PHE A 80 -15.68 -7.64 -5.28
C PHE A 80 -14.77 -8.59 -4.52
N LEU A 81 -14.76 -8.47 -3.20
CA LEU A 81 -14.14 -9.40 -2.28
C LEU A 81 -15.24 -9.87 -1.32
N ASP A 82 -15.52 -11.16 -1.28
CA ASP A 82 -16.57 -11.76 -0.42
C ASP A 82 -17.92 -11.02 -0.53
N ASN A 83 -18.38 -10.77 -1.78
CA ASN A 83 -19.57 -10.00 -2.13
C ASN A 83 -19.59 -8.52 -1.72
N CYS A 84 -18.50 -8.01 -1.14
CA CYS A 84 -18.33 -6.61 -0.83
C CYS A 84 -17.56 -5.90 -1.95
N ALA A 85 -18.09 -4.79 -2.45
CA ALA A 85 -17.41 -4.00 -3.48
C ALA A 85 -16.16 -3.33 -2.88
N LEU A 86 -15.02 -3.51 -3.54
CA LEU A 86 -13.78 -2.85 -3.14
C LEU A 86 -13.82 -1.36 -3.46
N SER A 87 -13.32 -0.53 -2.53
CA SER A 87 -13.22 0.90 -2.72
C SER A 87 -12.15 1.23 -3.77
N VAL A 88 -12.51 2.08 -4.72
CA VAL A 88 -11.57 2.62 -5.70
C VAL A 88 -11.01 3.92 -5.15
N LEU A 89 -9.70 3.98 -5.01
CA LEU A 89 -9.00 5.14 -4.46
C LEU A 89 -8.15 5.81 -5.55
N THR A 90 -7.96 7.12 -5.42
CA THR A 90 -7.02 7.89 -6.27
C THR A 90 -5.62 7.90 -5.67
N GLN A 91 -5.50 7.63 -4.37
CA GLN A 91 -4.23 7.46 -3.69
C GLN A 91 -4.36 6.52 -2.50
N THR A 92 -3.30 5.81 -2.17
CA THR A 92 -3.22 4.91 -1.03
C THR A 92 -1.85 4.94 -0.39
N HIS A 93 -1.78 4.51 0.87
CA HIS A 93 -0.51 4.25 1.56
C HIS A 93 -0.05 2.83 1.28
N ASP A 94 1.15 2.70 0.77
CA ASP A 94 1.78 1.43 0.47
C ASP A 94 3.15 1.35 1.14
N LEU A 95 3.29 0.53 2.17
CA LEU A 95 4.52 0.34 2.94
C LEU A 95 5.18 1.67 3.36
N GLY A 96 4.37 2.63 3.81
CA GLY A 96 4.84 3.94 4.24
C GLY A 96 4.99 4.96 3.11
N ILE A 97 4.76 4.57 1.85
CA ILE A 97 4.82 5.46 0.69
C ILE A 97 3.40 5.82 0.24
N ILE A 98 3.15 7.08 -0.06
CA ILE A 98 1.91 7.50 -0.70
C ILE A 98 2.04 7.25 -2.20
N VAL A 99 1.21 6.37 -2.73
CA VAL A 99 1.11 6.06 -4.16
C VAL A 99 -0.22 6.60 -4.67
N ASN A 100 -0.20 7.32 -5.78
CA ASN A 100 -1.39 7.84 -6.44
C ASN A 100 -1.57 7.24 -7.85
N ASP A 101 -2.72 7.49 -8.44
CA ASP A 101 -3.12 7.04 -9.77
C ASP A 101 -2.20 7.51 -10.91
N SER A 102 -1.55 8.66 -10.73
CA SER A 102 -0.58 9.23 -11.69
C SER A 102 0.86 8.80 -11.43
N LEU A 103 1.12 7.98 -10.39
CA LEU A 103 2.45 7.60 -9.91
C LEU A 103 3.38 8.79 -9.64
N SER A 104 2.81 9.97 -9.32
CA SER A 104 3.57 11.16 -8.99
C SER A 104 4.10 11.08 -7.55
N PRO A 105 5.38 11.31 -7.29
CA PRO A 105 5.94 11.31 -5.95
C PRO A 105 5.57 12.56 -5.14
N THR A 106 4.94 13.54 -5.74
CA THR A 106 4.69 14.86 -5.14
C THR A 106 3.94 14.77 -3.82
N ALA A 107 2.85 13.97 -3.75
CA ALA A 107 2.05 13.81 -2.54
C ALA A 107 2.89 13.22 -1.39
N HIS A 108 3.70 12.22 -1.68
CA HIS A 108 4.58 11.59 -0.70
C HIS A 108 5.67 12.54 -0.19
N VAL A 109 6.33 13.26 -1.11
CA VAL A 109 7.36 14.26 -0.75
C VAL A 109 6.77 15.35 0.12
N MET A 110 5.60 15.88 -0.21
CA MET A 110 4.90 16.91 0.58
C MET A 110 4.54 16.41 1.98
N ASP A 111 4.11 15.17 2.10
CA ASP A 111 3.83 14.55 3.41
C ASP A 111 5.09 14.43 4.27
N ILE A 112 6.20 13.94 3.69
CA ILE A 112 7.48 13.85 4.39
C ILE A 112 7.96 15.22 4.85
N VAL A 113 7.93 16.23 3.97
CA VAL A 113 8.34 17.60 4.31
C VAL A 113 7.48 18.16 5.44
N SER A 114 6.17 17.98 5.36
CA SER A 114 5.24 18.42 6.42
C SER A 114 5.50 17.75 7.76
N LYS A 115 5.79 16.44 7.75
CA LYS A 115 6.16 15.69 8.96
C LYS A 115 7.48 16.17 9.53
N ALA A 116 8.49 16.42 8.68
CA ALA A 116 9.79 16.93 9.07
C ALA A 116 9.67 18.34 9.71
N HIS A 117 8.92 19.25 9.08
CA HIS A 117 8.68 20.59 9.63
C HIS A 117 7.98 20.56 10.99
N ARG A 118 6.93 19.73 11.15
CA ARG A 118 6.24 19.59 12.44
C ARG A 118 7.17 19.08 13.53
N ARG A 119 8.01 18.07 13.23
CA ARG A 119 8.96 17.52 14.20
C ARG A 119 10.05 18.52 14.55
N SER A 120 10.60 19.24 13.55
CA SER A 120 11.60 20.30 13.81
C SER A 120 11.03 21.40 14.69
N ALA A 121 9.81 21.85 14.44
CA ALA A 121 9.15 22.85 15.26
C ALA A 121 8.93 22.38 16.71
N LEU A 122 8.61 21.10 16.92
CA LEU A 122 8.47 20.53 18.27
C LEU A 122 9.83 20.52 19.01
N ILE A 123 10.92 20.15 18.33
CA ILE A 123 12.26 20.17 18.91
C ILE A 123 12.61 21.58 19.35
N LEU A 124 12.48 22.56 18.44
CA LEU A 124 12.81 23.96 18.72
C LEU A 124 11.99 24.53 19.89
N ARG A 125 10.79 24.04 20.13
CA ARG A 125 9.95 24.43 21.27
C ARG A 125 10.32 23.71 22.57
N ALA A 126 10.74 22.43 22.48
CA ALA A 126 11.02 21.62 23.65
C ALA A 126 12.39 21.88 24.24
N PHE A 127 13.36 22.30 23.45
CA PHE A 127 14.72 22.57 23.92
C PHE A 127 14.87 24.05 24.22
N ALA A 128 15.11 24.37 25.51
CA ALA A 128 15.42 25.71 25.98
C ALA A 128 16.85 26.17 25.60
N SER A 129 17.73 25.21 25.27
CA SER A 129 19.09 25.49 24.80
C SER A 129 19.08 25.90 23.34
N GLN A 130 19.67 27.06 23.06
CA GLN A 130 19.89 27.56 21.70
C GLN A 130 21.25 27.13 21.13
N ASP A 131 21.92 26.13 21.72
CA ASP A 131 23.15 25.59 21.15
C ASP A 131 22.90 24.92 19.82
N VAL A 132 23.49 25.50 18.77
CA VAL A 132 23.29 25.07 17.36
C VAL A 132 23.67 23.61 17.16
N LYS A 133 24.73 23.13 17.82
CA LYS A 133 25.18 21.72 17.66
C LYS A 133 24.17 20.74 18.24
N THR A 134 23.61 21.01 19.40
CA THR A 134 22.60 20.16 20.06
C THR A 134 21.31 20.13 19.23
N THR A 135 20.87 21.29 18.75
CA THR A 135 19.67 21.43 17.92
C THR A 135 19.81 20.71 16.58
N ASP A 136 20.96 20.88 15.90
CA ASP A 136 21.20 20.18 14.60
C ASP A 136 21.25 18.65 14.77
N THR A 137 21.90 18.17 15.85
CA THR A 137 21.93 16.73 16.13
C THR A 137 20.53 16.16 16.40
N CYS A 138 19.71 16.86 17.18
CA CYS A 138 18.33 16.43 17.45
C CYS A 138 17.45 16.44 16.20
N ILE A 139 17.57 17.47 15.36
CA ILE A 139 16.83 17.56 14.09
C ILE A 139 17.23 16.41 13.16
N ARG A 140 18.51 16.14 13.01
CA ARG A 140 19.01 15.04 12.15
C ARG A 140 18.53 13.67 12.62
N CYS A 141 18.61 13.39 13.93
CA CYS A 141 18.12 12.13 14.49
C CYS A 141 16.63 11.92 14.25
N LEU A 142 15.80 12.94 14.43
CA LEU A 142 14.36 12.84 14.24
C LEU A 142 13.93 12.82 12.77
N CYS A 143 14.64 13.52 11.89
CA CYS A 143 14.43 13.40 10.46
C CYS A 143 14.79 12.00 9.95
N ALA A 144 15.87 11.38 10.43
CA ALA A 144 16.22 10.00 10.09
C ALA A 144 15.15 8.98 10.52
N THR A 145 14.42 9.24 11.61
CA THR A 145 13.31 8.39 12.07
C THR A 145 12.07 8.53 11.18
N VAL A 146 11.86 9.68 10.54
CA VAL A 146 10.75 9.88 9.57
C VAL A 146 10.93 9.06 8.30
N ILE A 147 12.17 8.84 7.88
CA ILE A 147 12.50 8.10 6.65
C ILE A 147 12.43 6.58 6.86
N ARG A 148 12.46 6.08 8.11
CA ARG A 148 12.46 4.65 8.45
C ARG A 148 11.09 4.06 8.78
N THR A 149 10.04 4.84 8.85
CA THR A 149 8.66 4.39 9.08
C THR A 149 7.84 4.63 7.83
#